data_31af66a59a72b93faeca78f014a9d951
#
_entry.id   31af66a59a72b93faeca78f014a9d951
#
_cell.length_a   1.000
_cell.length_b   1.000
_cell.length_c   1.000
_cell.angle_alpha   90.00
_cell.angle_beta   90.00
_cell.angle_gamma   90.00
#
_symmetry.space_group_name_H-M   'P 1'
#
loop_
_entity.id
_entity.type
_entity.pdbx_description
1 polymer ?
#
loop_
_entity_poly.entity_id
_entity_poly.type
_entity_poly.pdbx_seq_one_letter_code
_entity_poly.pdbx_strand_id
1 'polypeptide(L)'
;GEYFDAVCLLQTTNPFRPKGMIDLAIQKLAESDADALVSVLPVPHEFNPHWVFEPGLDGNLRIATGENKIISRRQDLPPAFFRDGAIYLTKTQVLLEQQSLYGEKLTFIVGDENRYINLDTLKDWEKAEQLVKEFFPSI
;
A
#
# COMPACT_ATOMS: atom_id res chain seq x y z
N GLY A 1 20.69 -23.91 11.74
CA GLY A 1 20.13 -22.56 11.87
C GLY A 1 18.62 -22.60 11.64
N GLU A 2 17.90 -21.68 12.21
CA GLU A 2 16.47 -21.54 11.89
C GLU A 2 16.29 -20.87 10.52
N TYR A 3 15.33 -21.36 9.77
CA TYR A 3 14.96 -20.81 8.46
C TYR A 3 13.54 -20.27 8.55
N PHE A 4 13.33 -19.11 7.95
CA PHE A 4 12.01 -18.45 7.87
C PHE A 4 11.57 -18.41 6.41
N ASP A 5 10.32 -18.75 6.15
CA ASP A 5 9.75 -18.80 4.80
C ASP A 5 9.49 -17.42 4.21
N ALA A 6 9.20 -16.45 5.07
CA ALA A 6 8.92 -15.07 4.66
C ALA A 6 9.40 -14.06 5.71
N VAL A 7 9.63 -12.84 5.25
CA VAL A 7 9.96 -11.67 6.07
C VAL A 7 8.78 -10.68 6.03
N CYS A 8 8.31 -10.28 7.20
CA CYS A 8 7.26 -9.26 7.33
C CYS A 8 7.86 -7.95 7.83
N LEU A 9 7.93 -6.95 6.97
CA LEU A 9 8.34 -5.60 7.32
C LEU A 9 7.11 -4.77 7.71
N LEU A 10 7.12 -4.22 8.91
CA LEU A 10 6.09 -3.34 9.46
C LEU A 10 6.69 -1.95 9.65
N GLN A 11 6.22 -0.97 8.89
CA GLN A 11 6.68 0.41 9.08
C GLN A 11 6.12 1.00 10.37
N THR A 12 6.98 1.60 11.18
CA THR A 12 6.60 2.27 12.43
C THR A 12 5.78 3.54 12.20
N THR A 13 5.91 4.14 11.01
CA THR A 13 5.16 5.34 10.58
C THR A 13 3.69 5.06 10.28
N ASN A 14 3.28 3.80 10.17
CA ASN A 14 1.87 3.40 10.08
C ASN A 14 1.51 2.45 11.24
N PRO A 15 1.19 2.98 12.45
CA PRO A 15 1.10 2.18 13.65
C PRO A 15 -0.25 1.47 13.87
N PHE A 16 -1.34 1.93 13.25
CA PHE A 16 -2.71 1.50 13.62
C PHE A 16 -3.23 0.32 12.81
N ARG A 17 -2.44 -0.74 12.68
CA ARG A 17 -2.85 -1.96 11.98
C ARG A 17 -4.04 -2.62 12.68
N PRO A 18 -5.10 -2.99 11.95
CA PRO A 18 -6.19 -3.78 12.51
C PRO A 18 -5.68 -5.11 13.09
N LYS A 19 -6.30 -5.55 14.19
CA LYS A 19 -6.01 -6.86 14.78
C LYS A 19 -6.28 -7.97 13.74
N GLY A 20 -5.35 -8.91 13.61
CA GLY A 20 -5.46 -10.03 12.68
C GLY A 20 -5.04 -9.71 11.23
N MET A 21 -4.71 -8.45 10.91
CA MET A 21 -4.30 -8.08 9.54
C MET A 21 -3.02 -8.78 9.09
N ILE A 22 -2.06 -8.98 10.00
CA ILE A 22 -0.80 -9.69 9.71
C ILE A 22 -1.09 -11.16 9.41
N ASP A 23 -1.94 -11.80 10.20
CA ASP A 23 -2.31 -13.21 10.00
C ASP A 23 -3.01 -13.42 8.66
N LEU A 24 -3.94 -12.52 8.30
CA LEU A 24 -4.59 -12.52 6.99
C LEU A 24 -3.59 -12.35 5.84
N ALA A 25 -2.59 -11.48 6.00
CA ALA A 25 -1.55 -11.29 4.99
C ALA A 25 -0.72 -12.55 4.81
N ILE A 26 -0.30 -13.19 5.91
CA ILE A 26 0.46 -14.43 5.89
C ILE A 26 -0.34 -15.55 5.21
N GLN A 27 -1.59 -15.73 5.62
CA GLN A 27 -2.48 -16.73 5.02
C GLN A 27 -2.64 -16.50 3.52
N LYS A 28 -2.94 -15.27 3.11
CA LYS A 28 -3.14 -14.93 1.69
C LYS A 28 -1.88 -15.16 0.85
N LEU A 29 -0.70 -14.81 1.37
CA LEU A 29 0.55 -15.08 0.67
C LEU A 29 0.81 -16.58 0.55
N ALA A 30 0.59 -17.34 1.62
CA ALA A 30 0.79 -18.79 1.65
C ALA A 30 -0.14 -19.56 0.67
N GLU A 31 -1.37 -19.07 0.49
CA GLU A 31 -2.38 -19.65 -0.41
C GLU A 31 -2.22 -19.18 -1.87
N SER A 32 -1.31 -18.25 -2.15
CA SER A 32 -1.09 -17.68 -3.49
C SER A 32 0.21 -18.18 -4.12
N ASP A 33 0.34 -17.99 -5.43
CA ASP A 33 1.59 -18.16 -6.17
C ASP A 33 2.45 -16.87 -6.20
N ALA A 34 2.03 -15.84 -5.46
CA ALA A 34 2.73 -14.56 -5.42
C ALA A 34 4.08 -14.67 -4.68
N ASP A 35 5.01 -13.79 -5.05
CA ASP A 35 6.33 -13.65 -4.45
C ASP A 35 6.27 -12.82 -3.16
N ALA A 36 5.38 -11.83 -3.16
CA ALA A 36 5.22 -10.90 -2.06
C ALA A 36 3.77 -10.40 -1.96
N LEU A 37 3.46 -9.80 -0.81
CA LEU A 37 2.19 -9.16 -0.53
C LEU A 37 2.43 -7.79 0.11
N VAL A 38 1.66 -6.79 -0.29
CA VAL A 38 1.64 -5.48 0.35
C VAL A 38 0.23 -5.12 0.82
N SER A 39 0.14 -4.34 1.88
CA SER A 39 -1.10 -3.67 2.23
C SER A 39 -1.26 -2.41 1.38
N VAL A 40 -2.49 -2.14 0.98
CA VAL A 40 -2.85 -1.03 0.10
C VAL A 40 -4.13 -0.36 0.53
N LEU A 41 -4.31 0.89 0.09
CA LEU A 41 -5.58 1.61 0.16
C LEU A 41 -6.02 2.05 -1.22
N PRO A 42 -7.33 2.24 -1.46
CA PRO A 42 -7.83 2.80 -2.71
C PRO A 42 -7.24 4.19 -2.95
N VAL A 43 -6.86 4.49 -4.19
CA VAL A 43 -6.45 5.83 -4.59
C VAL A 43 -7.69 6.72 -4.66
N PRO A 44 -7.70 7.91 -4.01
CA PRO A 44 -8.74 8.90 -4.23
C PRO A 44 -8.89 9.21 -5.72
N HIS A 45 -10.12 9.40 -6.21
CA HIS A 45 -10.38 9.47 -7.65
C HIS A 45 -9.58 10.55 -8.37
N GLU A 46 -9.38 11.71 -7.74
CA GLU A 46 -8.60 12.83 -8.25
C GLU A 46 -7.12 12.50 -8.48
N PHE A 47 -6.61 11.47 -7.81
CA PHE A 47 -5.24 10.98 -7.94
C PHE A 47 -5.15 9.64 -8.68
N ASN A 48 -6.25 9.18 -9.27
CA ASN A 48 -6.22 7.96 -10.08
C ASN A 48 -5.21 8.13 -11.23
N PRO A 49 -4.32 7.15 -11.51
CA PRO A 49 -3.28 7.26 -12.54
C PRO A 49 -3.79 7.67 -13.92
N HIS A 50 -5.03 7.30 -14.26
CA HIS A 50 -5.68 7.67 -15.53
C HIS A 50 -6.16 9.14 -15.58
N TRP A 51 -6.07 9.88 -14.45
CA TRP A 51 -6.39 11.30 -14.33
C TRP A 51 -5.21 12.15 -13.88
N VAL A 52 -4.08 11.54 -13.60
CA VAL A 52 -2.83 12.21 -13.26
C VAL A 52 -2.02 12.44 -14.54
N PHE A 53 -1.33 13.57 -14.60
CA PHE A 53 -0.53 13.96 -15.75
C PHE A 53 0.93 14.06 -15.38
N GLU A 54 1.78 13.70 -16.33
CA GLU A 54 3.21 13.91 -16.28
C GLU A 54 3.64 14.91 -17.36
N PRO A 55 4.64 15.79 -17.12
CA PRO A 55 5.17 16.70 -18.13
C PRO A 55 6.02 15.90 -19.13
N GLY A 56 5.75 16.09 -20.42
CA GLY A 56 6.61 15.61 -21.50
C GLY A 56 7.82 16.52 -21.72
N LEU A 57 8.80 16.04 -22.46
CA LEU A 57 10.00 16.82 -22.83
C LEU A 57 9.69 18.07 -23.68
N ASP A 58 8.56 18.08 -24.35
CA ASP A 58 8.04 19.17 -25.17
C ASP A 58 7.26 20.23 -24.35
N GLY A 59 7.19 20.05 -23.02
CA GLY A 59 6.45 20.94 -22.10
C GLY A 59 4.95 20.72 -22.07
N ASN A 60 4.40 19.75 -22.82
CA ASN A 60 3.00 19.41 -22.79
C ASN A 60 2.73 18.32 -21.73
N LEU A 61 1.50 18.31 -21.19
CA LEU A 61 1.06 17.27 -20.26
C LEU A 61 0.62 16.02 -21.03
N ARG A 62 0.94 14.87 -20.46
CA ARG A 62 0.51 13.55 -20.92
C ARG A 62 -0.12 12.79 -19.76
N ILE A 63 -1.13 11.95 -20.03
CA ILE A 63 -1.70 11.08 -19.00
C ILE A 63 -0.59 10.13 -18.50
N ALA A 64 -0.42 9.99 -17.18
CA ALA A 64 0.66 9.22 -16.57
C ALA A 64 0.69 7.74 -17.01
N THR A 65 -0.45 7.17 -17.37
CA THR A 65 -0.58 5.80 -17.89
C THR A 65 -0.26 5.67 -19.40
N GLY A 66 0.05 6.79 -20.07
CA GLY A 66 0.44 6.82 -21.50
C GLY A 66 -0.73 6.77 -22.48
N GLU A 67 -1.97 6.85 -22.03
CA GLU A 67 -3.14 6.87 -22.89
C GLU A 67 -3.27 8.22 -23.62
N ASN A 68 -3.80 8.17 -24.84
CA ASN A 68 -4.04 9.38 -25.66
C ASN A 68 -5.39 10.05 -25.38
N LYS A 69 -6.27 9.40 -24.60
CA LYS A 69 -7.62 9.88 -24.33
C LYS A 69 -7.95 9.71 -22.85
N ILE A 70 -8.35 10.81 -22.23
CA ILE A 70 -8.77 10.80 -20.83
C ILE A 70 -10.12 10.06 -20.65
N ILE A 71 -10.23 9.29 -19.58
CA ILE A 71 -11.49 8.70 -19.14
C ILE A 71 -12.34 9.83 -18.55
N SER A 72 -13.47 10.14 -19.17
CA SER A 72 -14.26 11.33 -18.81
C SER A 72 -15.19 11.13 -17.62
N ARG A 73 -15.55 9.89 -17.29
CA ARG A 73 -16.50 9.60 -16.21
C ARG A 73 -15.84 8.83 -15.08
N ARG A 74 -16.06 9.28 -13.84
CA ARG A 74 -15.53 8.68 -12.62
C ARG A 74 -15.83 7.18 -12.50
N GLN A 75 -17.06 6.76 -12.85
CA GLN A 75 -17.46 5.37 -12.76
C GLN A 75 -16.77 4.43 -13.76
N ASP A 76 -16.10 4.99 -14.76
CA ASP A 76 -15.38 4.22 -15.79
C ASP A 76 -13.89 4.07 -15.43
N LEU A 77 -13.44 4.70 -14.34
CA LEU A 77 -12.06 4.60 -13.89
C LEU A 77 -11.76 3.18 -13.39
N PRO A 78 -10.67 2.56 -13.84
CA PRO A 78 -10.19 1.33 -13.23
C PRO A 78 -9.84 1.52 -11.75
N PRO A 79 -10.06 0.51 -10.89
CA PRO A 79 -9.57 0.55 -9.52
C PRO A 79 -8.07 0.76 -9.48
N ALA A 80 -7.62 1.68 -8.65
CA ALA A 80 -6.20 1.91 -8.39
C ALA A 80 -5.95 1.94 -6.89
N PHE A 81 -4.78 1.46 -6.49
CA PHE A 81 -4.39 1.36 -5.10
C PHE A 81 -3.00 1.96 -4.90
N PHE A 82 -2.77 2.49 -3.72
CA PHE A 82 -1.43 2.88 -3.27
C PHE A 82 -1.03 2.05 -2.05
N ARG A 83 0.26 1.80 -1.90
CA ARG A 83 0.79 1.13 -0.71
C ARG A 83 0.63 2.03 0.51
N ASP A 84 0.01 1.52 1.56
CA ASP A 84 -0.22 2.29 2.79
C ASP A 84 0.93 2.21 3.79
N GLY A 85 1.90 1.32 3.56
CA GLY A 85 3.05 1.14 4.43
C GLY A 85 2.79 0.27 5.67
N ALA A 86 1.59 -0.28 5.85
CA ALA A 86 1.30 -1.06 7.05
C ALA A 86 2.00 -2.43 7.04
N ILE A 87 1.99 -3.14 5.89
CA ILE A 87 2.58 -4.48 5.77
C ILE A 87 3.30 -4.62 4.42
N TYR A 88 4.54 -5.12 4.49
CA TYR A 88 5.28 -5.69 3.36
C TYR A 88 5.68 -7.11 3.75
N LEU A 89 5.16 -8.11 3.08
CA LEU A 89 5.44 -9.51 3.36
C LEU A 89 6.03 -10.15 2.11
N THR A 90 7.27 -10.65 2.21
CA THR A 90 8.03 -11.16 1.07
C THR A 90 8.59 -12.54 1.38
N LYS A 91 8.49 -13.48 0.45
CA LYS A 91 9.14 -14.78 0.56
C LYS A 91 10.65 -14.60 0.73
N THR A 92 11.25 -15.28 1.69
CA THR A 92 12.68 -15.13 2.01
C THR A 92 13.56 -15.38 0.79
N GLN A 93 13.23 -16.38 -0.02
CA GLN A 93 13.97 -16.67 -1.25
C GLN A 93 13.97 -15.48 -2.21
N VAL A 94 12.82 -14.83 -2.43
CA VAL A 94 12.69 -13.65 -3.30
C VAL A 94 13.55 -12.49 -2.77
N LEU A 95 13.50 -12.26 -1.46
CA LEU A 95 14.29 -11.20 -0.82
C LEU A 95 15.79 -11.43 -1.00
N LEU A 96 16.26 -12.66 -0.85
CA LEU A 96 17.69 -13.00 -0.94
C LEU A 96 18.22 -13.05 -2.37
N GLU A 97 17.44 -13.63 -3.31
CA GLU A 97 17.87 -13.82 -4.68
C GLU A 97 17.64 -12.59 -5.57
N GLN A 98 16.51 -11.90 -5.40
CA GLN A 98 16.14 -10.75 -6.22
C GLN A 98 16.44 -9.42 -5.55
N GLN A 99 16.80 -9.39 -4.27
CA GLN A 99 17.00 -8.18 -3.47
C GLN A 99 15.81 -7.21 -3.57
N SER A 100 14.61 -7.77 -3.63
CA SER A 100 13.34 -7.05 -3.83
C SER A 100 12.35 -7.38 -2.71
N LEU A 101 11.65 -6.35 -2.24
CA LEU A 101 10.51 -6.51 -1.33
C LEU A 101 9.22 -6.91 -2.08
N TYR A 102 9.20 -6.82 -3.39
CA TYR A 102 7.98 -6.97 -4.21
C TYR A 102 7.99 -8.25 -5.07
N GLY A 103 9.18 -8.71 -5.51
CA GLY A 103 9.30 -9.80 -6.47
C GLY A 103 8.71 -9.45 -7.84
N GLU A 104 8.39 -10.48 -8.62
CA GLU A 104 7.74 -10.34 -9.94
C GLU A 104 6.22 -10.43 -9.83
N LYS A 105 5.72 -11.28 -8.89
CA LYS A 105 4.28 -11.47 -8.63
C LYS A 105 3.89 -10.87 -7.28
N LEU A 106 3.26 -9.72 -7.32
CA LEU A 106 2.81 -9.00 -6.14
C LEU A 106 1.31 -9.16 -5.93
N THR A 107 0.91 -9.67 -4.77
CA THR A 107 -0.49 -9.64 -4.31
C THR A 107 -0.69 -8.57 -3.24
N PHE A 108 -1.93 -8.36 -2.80
CA PHE A 108 -2.23 -7.28 -1.84
C PHE A 108 -3.38 -7.65 -0.90
N ILE A 109 -3.45 -6.95 0.23
CA ILE A 109 -4.63 -6.83 1.08
C ILE A 109 -5.03 -5.37 1.19
N VAL A 110 -6.33 -5.12 1.32
CA VAL A 110 -6.84 -3.75 1.50
C VAL A 110 -6.86 -3.43 2.99
N GLY A 111 -6.24 -2.33 3.36
CA GLY A 111 -6.21 -1.80 4.73
C GLY A 111 -7.51 -1.08 5.11
N ASP A 112 -7.49 -0.46 6.29
CA ASP A 112 -8.59 0.36 6.81
C ASP A 112 -8.25 1.84 6.66
N GLU A 113 -8.95 2.54 5.77
CA GLU A 113 -8.75 3.97 5.49
C GLU A 113 -8.91 4.85 6.74
N ASN A 114 -9.80 4.45 7.67
CA ASN A 114 -10.05 5.21 8.89
C ASN A 114 -8.89 5.12 9.89
N ARG A 115 -8.04 4.10 9.75
CA ARG A 115 -6.85 3.90 10.59
C ARG A 115 -5.56 4.36 9.93
N TYR A 116 -5.65 4.84 8.69
CA TYR A 116 -4.47 5.22 7.94
C TYR A 116 -3.89 6.54 8.43
N ILE A 117 -2.62 6.48 8.76
CA ILE A 117 -1.77 7.65 8.96
C ILE A 117 -0.34 7.29 8.57
N ASN A 118 0.34 8.24 7.95
CA ASN A 118 1.78 8.17 7.74
C ASN A 118 2.45 9.26 8.58
N LEU A 119 3.24 8.84 9.59
CA LEU A 119 3.85 9.72 10.58
C LEU A 119 5.15 10.33 10.04
N ASP A 120 5.06 11.39 9.25
CA ASP A 120 6.22 12.10 8.70
C ASP A 120 6.43 13.49 9.32
N THR A 121 5.37 14.08 9.89
CA THR A 121 5.38 15.43 10.43
C THR A 121 4.74 15.51 11.82
N LEU A 122 4.97 16.63 12.53
CA LEU A 122 4.29 16.89 13.82
C LEU A 122 2.75 16.97 13.67
N LYS A 123 2.25 17.43 12.52
CA LYS A 123 0.81 17.43 12.24
C LYS A 123 0.24 16.02 12.14
N ASP A 124 1.02 15.08 11.59
CA ASP A 124 0.61 13.69 11.53
C ASP A 124 0.57 13.08 12.93
N TRP A 125 1.49 13.49 13.81
CA TRP A 125 1.48 13.08 15.20
C TRP A 125 0.22 13.53 15.93
N GLU A 126 -0.19 14.78 15.77
CA GLU A 126 -1.43 15.31 16.35
C GLU A 126 -2.67 14.53 15.88
N LYS A 127 -2.72 14.17 14.59
CA LYS A 127 -3.78 13.31 14.04
C LYS A 127 -3.71 11.89 14.64
N ALA A 128 -2.51 11.33 14.79
CA ALA A 128 -2.33 10.02 15.40
C ALA A 128 -2.86 9.99 16.84
N GLU A 129 -2.61 11.03 17.64
CA GLU A 129 -3.15 11.14 18.99
C GLU A 129 -4.69 11.18 19.03
N GLN A 130 -5.32 11.77 18.01
CA GLN A 130 -6.78 11.73 17.87
C GLN A 130 -7.28 10.33 17.55
N LEU A 131 -6.62 9.63 16.61
CA LEU A 131 -6.94 8.23 16.28
C LEU A 131 -6.75 7.29 17.46
N VAL A 132 -5.72 7.51 18.31
CA VAL A 132 -5.55 6.73 19.54
C VAL A 132 -6.77 6.86 20.45
N LYS A 133 -7.29 8.06 20.66
CA LYS A 133 -8.47 8.28 21.49
C LYS A 133 -9.73 7.60 20.94
N GLU A 134 -9.84 7.53 19.61
CA GLU A 134 -10.98 6.90 18.94
C GLU A 134 -10.91 5.37 18.98
N PHE A 135 -9.77 4.79 18.62
CA PHE A 135 -9.63 3.33 18.47
C PHE A 135 -9.16 2.61 19.73
N PHE A 136 -8.59 3.33 20.69
CA PHE A 136 -8.03 2.80 21.93
C PHE A 136 -8.45 3.65 23.14
N PRO A 137 -9.75 3.81 23.42
CA PRO A 137 -10.23 4.73 24.46
C PRO A 137 -9.84 4.34 25.90
N SER A 138 -9.24 3.17 26.07
CA SER A 138 -8.82 2.64 27.39
C SER A 138 -7.31 2.76 27.67
N ILE A 139 -6.56 3.46 26.81
CA ILE A 139 -5.13 3.72 27.02
C ILE A 139 -4.91 5.11 27.61
#